data_b1817cc205f7577bcfb0fbb5914a970d
#
_entry.id   b1817cc205f7577bcfb0fbb5914a970d
#
_cell.length_a   1.000
_cell.length_b   1.000
_cell.length_c   1.000
_cell.angle_alpha   90.00
_cell.angle_beta   90.00
_cell.angle_gamma   90.00
#
_symmetry.space_group_name_H-M   'P 1'
#
loop_
_entity.id
_entity.type
_entity.pdbx_description
1 polymer ?
#
loop_
_entity_poly.entity_id
_entity_poly.type
_entity_poly.pdbx_seq_one_letter_code
_entity_poly.pdbx_strand_id
1 'polypeptide(L)'
;MRKCENCGANLDSGERCDCDRKKLDRACGLITEAISTMRVADGLLRECGIVPCATLNYDYDIMDRTYGRHLQFLSGKEAFERITGEKWEEVPLDEKMKRASTIYRGLKVIELQREGEKQ
;
A
#
# COMPACT_ATOMS: atom_id res chain seq x y z
N MET A 1 -25.08 -4.24 -36.60
CA MET A 1 -23.83 -3.62 -36.11
C MET A 1 -24.15 -2.66 -34.97
N ARG A 2 -23.44 -2.75 -33.90
CA ARG A 2 -23.62 -1.88 -32.75
C ARG A 2 -22.26 -1.27 -32.35
N LYS A 3 -22.30 -0.22 -31.55
CA LYS A 3 -21.09 0.40 -31.05
C LYS A 3 -20.85 0.02 -29.59
N CYS A 4 -19.60 -0.22 -29.25
CA CYS A 4 -19.21 -0.41 -27.88
C CYS A 4 -19.40 0.91 -27.11
N GLU A 5 -20.10 0.84 -25.98
CA GLU A 5 -20.37 2.03 -25.17
C GLU A 5 -19.10 2.61 -24.52
N ASN A 6 -18.06 1.79 -24.37
CA ASN A 6 -16.82 2.23 -23.72
C ASN A 6 -15.82 2.87 -24.68
N CYS A 7 -15.67 2.31 -25.88
CA CYS A 7 -14.61 2.73 -26.80
C CYS A 7 -15.13 3.20 -28.16
N GLY A 8 -16.41 3.02 -28.44
CA GLY A 8 -17.02 3.42 -29.70
C GLY A 8 -16.71 2.51 -30.89
N ALA A 9 -16.03 1.39 -30.67
CA ALA A 9 -15.74 0.45 -31.75
C ALA A 9 -17.01 -0.17 -32.30
N ASN A 10 -17.04 -0.38 -33.62
CA ASN A 10 -18.15 -1.07 -34.26
C ASN A 10 -18.07 -2.56 -33.99
N LEU A 11 -19.19 -3.13 -33.54
CA LEU A 11 -19.27 -4.55 -33.19
C LEU A 11 -20.35 -5.22 -34.00
N ASP A 12 -20.08 -6.43 -34.47
CA ASP A 12 -21.09 -7.26 -35.10
C ASP A 12 -22.03 -7.86 -34.04
N SER A 13 -23.17 -8.35 -34.51
CA SER A 13 -24.11 -9.01 -33.62
C SER A 13 -23.47 -10.19 -32.90
N GLY A 14 -23.55 -10.20 -31.59
CA GLY A 14 -22.95 -11.24 -30.76
C GLY A 14 -21.45 -11.07 -30.49
N GLU A 15 -20.81 -10.09 -31.11
CA GLU A 15 -19.41 -9.80 -30.88
C GLU A 15 -19.25 -9.00 -29.59
N ARG A 16 -18.21 -9.31 -28.85
CA ARG A 16 -17.83 -8.53 -27.67
C ARG A 16 -16.62 -7.68 -28.00
N CYS A 17 -16.66 -6.44 -27.56
CA CYS A 17 -15.50 -5.59 -27.65
C CYS A 17 -14.40 -6.07 -26.70
N ASP A 18 -13.16 -5.99 -27.15
CA ASP A 18 -12.01 -6.37 -26.34
C ASP A 18 -11.45 -5.21 -25.52
N CYS A 19 -12.12 -4.06 -25.50
CA CYS A 19 -11.62 -2.89 -24.76
C CYS A 19 -11.47 -3.13 -23.27
N ASP A 20 -12.40 -3.89 -22.68
CA ASP A 20 -12.32 -4.23 -21.25
C ASP A 20 -11.14 -5.16 -20.98
N ARG A 21 -10.91 -6.10 -21.88
CA ARG A 21 -9.76 -6.99 -21.78
C ARG A 21 -8.45 -6.22 -21.88
N LYS A 22 -8.37 -5.26 -22.79
CA LYS A 22 -7.19 -4.40 -22.92
C LYS A 22 -6.93 -3.59 -21.68
N LYS A 23 -7.99 -3.04 -21.09
CA LYS A 23 -7.88 -2.30 -19.82
C LYS A 23 -7.42 -3.20 -18.68
N LEU A 24 -7.97 -4.40 -18.60
CA LEU A 24 -7.59 -5.37 -17.58
C LEU A 24 -6.12 -5.78 -17.75
N ASP A 25 -5.70 -6.09 -18.98
CA ASP A 25 -4.32 -6.48 -19.25
C ASP A 25 -3.35 -5.34 -18.88
N ARG A 26 -3.72 -4.11 -19.20
CA ARG A 26 -2.91 -2.95 -18.83
C ARG A 26 -2.83 -2.80 -17.32
N ALA A 27 -3.95 -2.94 -16.63
CA ALA A 27 -3.99 -2.86 -15.17
C ALA A 27 -3.09 -3.92 -14.55
N CYS A 28 -3.17 -5.16 -15.03
CA CYS A 28 -2.31 -6.25 -14.54
C CYS A 28 -0.83 -5.98 -14.81
N GLY A 29 -0.51 -5.42 -15.97
CA GLY A 29 0.86 -5.03 -16.29
C GLY A 29 1.40 -3.96 -15.35
N LEU A 30 0.58 -2.95 -15.05
CA LEU A 30 0.95 -1.88 -14.11
C LEU A 30 1.14 -2.42 -12.70
N ILE A 31 0.28 -3.34 -12.27
CA ILE A 31 0.42 -3.99 -10.97
C ILE A 31 1.71 -4.80 -10.90
N THR A 32 2.03 -5.53 -11.96
CA THR A 32 3.26 -6.32 -12.04
C THR A 32 4.50 -5.43 -11.93
N GLU A 33 4.49 -4.30 -12.62
CA GLU A 33 5.57 -3.32 -12.52
C GLU A 33 5.68 -2.74 -11.11
N ALA A 34 4.54 -2.44 -10.50
CA ALA A 34 4.49 -1.91 -9.13
C ALA A 34 5.07 -2.94 -8.15
N ILE A 35 4.74 -4.21 -8.30
CA ILE A 35 5.28 -5.28 -7.45
C ILE A 35 6.81 -5.35 -7.58
N SER A 36 7.32 -5.27 -8.79
CA SER A 36 8.78 -5.28 -9.01
C SER A 36 9.46 -4.10 -8.34
N THR A 37 8.87 -2.92 -8.45
CA THR A 37 9.37 -1.72 -7.78
C THR A 37 9.31 -1.87 -6.25
N MET A 38 8.24 -2.46 -5.74
CA MET A 38 8.06 -2.69 -4.31
C MET A 38 9.09 -3.65 -3.75
N ARG A 39 9.51 -4.64 -4.52
CA ARG A 39 10.58 -5.56 -4.09
C ARG A 39 11.89 -4.84 -3.88
N VAL A 40 12.21 -3.89 -4.75
CA VAL A 40 13.41 -3.06 -4.58
C VAL A 40 13.28 -2.21 -3.33
N ALA A 41 12.13 -1.58 -3.14
CA ALA A 41 11.86 -0.77 -1.93
C ALA A 41 11.97 -1.61 -0.66
N ASP A 42 11.42 -2.82 -0.67
CA ASP A 42 11.52 -3.74 0.46
C ASP A 42 12.96 -4.03 0.82
N GLY A 43 13.80 -4.30 -0.16
CA GLY A 43 15.22 -4.54 0.06
C GLY A 43 15.93 -3.34 0.69
N LEU A 44 15.62 -2.14 0.21
CA LEU A 44 16.19 -0.91 0.77
C LEU A 44 15.74 -0.67 2.22
N LEU A 45 14.48 -0.95 2.51
CA LEU A 45 13.97 -0.84 3.88
C LEU A 45 14.70 -1.80 4.81
N ARG A 46 14.92 -3.04 4.39
CA ARG A 46 15.64 -4.03 5.20
C ARG A 46 17.08 -3.63 5.44
N GLU A 47 17.71 -3.00 4.47
CA GLU A 47 19.07 -2.43 4.66
C GLU A 47 19.08 -1.33 5.73
N CYS A 48 17.97 -0.63 5.90
CA CYS A 48 17.83 0.39 6.95
C CYS A 48 17.43 -0.19 8.31
N GLY A 49 17.24 -1.49 8.42
CA GLY A 49 16.78 -2.12 9.65
C GLY A 49 15.27 -2.10 9.82
N ILE A 50 14.54 -1.91 8.74
CA ILE A 50 13.08 -1.84 8.75
C ILE A 50 12.52 -3.06 8.04
N VAL A 51 11.62 -3.79 8.71
CA VAL A 51 10.97 -4.96 8.12
C VAL A 51 9.53 -4.57 7.79
N PRO A 52 9.18 -4.45 6.51
CA PRO A 52 7.80 -4.16 6.15
C PRO A 52 6.92 -5.38 6.38
N CYS A 53 5.75 -5.14 6.95
CA CYS A 53 4.75 -6.19 7.18
C CYS A 53 3.94 -6.45 5.92
N ALA A 54 3.52 -5.36 5.30
CA ALA A 54 2.80 -5.43 4.05
C ALA A 54 3.38 -4.36 3.15
N THR A 55 3.62 -4.75 1.95
CA THR A 55 4.02 -3.80 0.95
C THR A 55 2.89 -2.82 0.68
N LEU A 56 3.28 -1.67 0.22
CA LEU A 56 2.46 -0.56 -0.16
C LEU A 56 1.01 -0.91 -0.37
N ASN A 57 0.22 -0.51 0.54
CA ASN A 57 -1.19 -0.70 0.41
C ASN A 57 -1.83 0.57 -0.11
N TYR A 58 -2.46 0.44 -1.23
CA TYR A 58 -3.44 1.39 -1.67
C TYR A 58 -4.77 0.98 -1.04
N ASP A 59 -4.74 0.85 0.28
CA ASP A 59 -5.87 0.32 1.03
C ASP A 59 -6.62 1.43 1.76
N TYR A 60 -7.86 1.12 2.07
CA TYR A 60 -8.68 2.00 2.87
C TYR A 60 -8.25 1.93 4.33
N ASP A 61 -7.87 3.05 4.89
CA ASP A 61 -7.57 3.15 6.31
C ASP A 61 -8.86 3.41 7.09
N ILE A 62 -9.31 2.40 7.81
CA ILE A 62 -10.56 2.48 8.58
C ILE A 62 -10.48 3.59 9.64
N MET A 63 -9.34 3.79 10.26
CA MET A 63 -9.17 4.79 11.29
C MET A 63 -9.22 6.21 10.73
N ASP A 64 -8.59 6.43 9.60
CA ASP A 64 -8.58 7.73 8.94
C ASP A 64 -9.71 7.90 7.93
N ARG A 65 -10.41 6.82 7.61
CA ARG A 65 -11.49 6.78 6.63
C ARG A 65 -11.08 7.31 5.26
N THR A 66 -9.86 6.99 4.87
CA THR A 66 -9.31 7.43 3.59
C THR A 66 -8.61 6.30 2.89
N TYR A 67 -8.61 6.37 1.56
CA TYR A 67 -7.67 5.59 0.77
C TYR A 67 -6.37 6.39 0.70
N GLY A 68 -5.26 5.71 0.76
CA GLY A 68 -4.02 6.44 0.71
C GLY A 68 -2.80 5.57 0.56
N ARG A 69 -1.66 6.23 0.66
CA ARG A 69 -0.36 5.60 0.57
C ARG A 69 0.07 5.18 1.96
N HIS A 70 -0.04 3.90 2.23
CA HIS A 70 0.29 3.35 3.54
C HIS A 70 1.44 2.38 3.43
N LEU A 71 2.30 2.40 4.42
CA LEU A 71 3.36 1.43 4.58
C LEU A 71 3.32 0.94 6.02
N GLN A 72 3.03 -0.33 6.20
CA GLN A 72 2.99 -0.93 7.52
C GLN A 72 4.28 -1.68 7.80
N PHE A 73 4.90 -1.38 8.94
CA PHE A 73 6.08 -2.08 9.41
C PHE A 73 5.69 -3.26 10.29
N LEU A 74 6.38 -4.34 10.16
CA LEU A 74 6.39 -5.39 11.16
C LEU A 74 7.29 -4.98 12.33
N SER A 75 8.43 -4.38 12.00
CA SER A 75 9.34 -3.79 12.97
C SER A 75 10.18 -2.73 12.28
N GLY A 76 10.73 -1.80 13.03
CA GLY A 76 11.64 -0.80 12.47
C GLY A 76 11.36 0.63 12.87
N LYS A 77 10.35 0.87 13.72
CA LYS A 77 10.03 2.22 14.19
C LYS A 77 11.24 2.94 14.75
N GLU A 78 12.02 2.26 15.59
CA GLU A 78 13.20 2.87 16.22
C GLU A 78 14.26 3.23 15.17
N ALA A 79 14.50 2.35 14.21
CA ALA A 79 15.42 2.62 13.12
C ALA A 79 14.95 3.80 12.29
N PHE A 80 13.66 3.85 11.99
CA PHE A 80 13.06 4.94 11.23
C PHE A 80 13.20 6.27 11.96
N GLU A 81 12.90 6.31 13.25
CA GLU A 81 13.05 7.52 14.05
C GLU A 81 14.49 8.00 14.11
N ARG A 82 15.43 7.08 14.24
CA ARG A 82 16.85 7.40 14.28
C ARG A 82 17.31 8.02 12.96
N ILE A 83 16.84 7.49 11.85
CA ILE A 83 17.27 7.93 10.52
C ILE A 83 16.62 9.26 10.14
N THR A 84 15.33 9.41 10.40
CA THR A 84 14.56 10.58 9.93
C THR A 84 14.41 11.68 10.95
N GLY A 85 14.52 11.35 12.24
CA GLY A 85 14.21 12.29 13.31
C GLY A 85 12.72 12.50 13.52
N GLU A 86 11.87 11.80 12.77
CA GLU A 86 10.43 11.95 12.88
C GLU A 86 9.90 11.32 14.16
N LYS A 87 8.99 12.02 14.82
CA LYS A 87 8.30 11.49 15.99
C LYS A 87 6.99 10.86 15.57
N TRP A 88 6.69 9.74 16.17
CA TRP A 88 5.48 8.99 15.85
C TRP A 88 4.39 9.31 16.86
N GLU A 89 3.17 9.31 16.35
CA GLU A 89 1.97 9.43 17.15
C GLU A 89 1.52 8.03 17.56
N GLU A 90 1.17 7.85 18.81
CA GLU A 90 0.72 6.56 19.32
C GLU A 90 -0.75 6.64 19.75
N VAL A 91 -1.54 5.69 19.26
CA VAL A 91 -2.97 5.61 19.58
C VAL A 91 -3.25 4.20 20.11
N PRO A 92 -3.76 4.08 21.33
CA PRO A 92 -4.14 2.76 21.84
C PRO A 92 -5.30 2.19 21.03
N LEU A 93 -5.19 0.92 20.68
CA LEU A 93 -6.26 0.19 19.98
C LEU A 93 -7.08 -0.63 20.95
N ASP A 94 -6.42 -1.26 21.92
CA ASP A 94 -7.06 -1.99 23.01
C ASP A 94 -6.08 -2.07 24.18
N GLU A 95 -6.36 -2.94 25.16
CA GLU A 95 -5.53 -3.07 26.35
C GLU A 95 -4.12 -3.58 26.06
N LYS A 96 -3.93 -4.24 24.94
CA LYS A 96 -2.67 -4.94 24.63
C LYS A 96 -1.94 -4.36 23.43
N MET A 97 -2.62 -3.57 22.62
CA MET A 97 -2.04 -3.08 21.37
C MET A 97 -2.22 -1.59 21.19
N LYS A 98 -1.23 -1.00 20.58
CA LYS A 98 -1.29 0.39 20.13
C LYS A 98 -0.82 0.49 18.69
N ARG A 99 -1.26 1.54 18.05
CA ARG A 99 -0.85 1.88 16.68
C ARG A 99 0.06 3.10 16.75
N ALA A 100 1.28 2.94 16.29
CA ALA A 100 2.19 4.06 16.10
C ALA A 100 2.18 4.45 14.63
N SER A 101 2.14 5.74 14.34
CA SER A 101 2.13 6.20 12.97
C SER A 101 2.78 7.56 12.81
N THR A 102 3.27 7.81 11.63
CA THR A 102 3.76 9.13 11.23
C THR A 102 3.57 9.28 9.73
N ILE A 103 3.74 10.49 9.24
CA ILE A 103 3.72 10.75 7.82
C ILE A 103 5.12 11.20 7.41
N TYR A 104 5.67 10.53 6.42
CA TYR A 104 6.98 10.85 5.89
C TYR A 104 6.92 10.89 4.37
N ARG A 105 7.23 12.06 3.81
CA ARG A 105 7.23 12.30 2.36
C ARG A 105 5.90 11.91 1.70
N GLY A 106 4.78 12.18 2.39
CA GLY A 106 3.44 11.89 1.89
C GLY A 106 3.01 10.44 2.06
N LEU A 107 3.85 9.61 2.67
CA LEU A 107 3.56 8.21 2.92
C LEU A 107 3.20 8.05 4.40
N LYS A 108 2.05 7.45 4.68
CA LYS A 108 1.67 7.16 6.06
C LYS A 108 2.35 5.86 6.49
N VAL A 109 3.19 5.95 7.50
CA VAL A 109 3.94 4.82 8.02
C VAL A 109 3.33 4.38 9.34
N ILE A 110 3.06 3.09 9.46
CA ILE A 110 2.30 2.53 10.59
C ILE A 110 3.04 1.32 11.14
N GLU A 111 3.07 1.21 12.45
CA GLU A 111 3.54 0.00 13.12
C GLU A 111 2.58 -0.33 14.24
N LEU A 112 2.11 -1.57 14.28
CA LEU A 112 1.30 -2.08 15.38
C LEU A 112 2.24 -2.63 16.43
N GLN A 113 2.07 -2.19 17.67
CA GLN A 113 2.92 -2.58 18.78
C GLN A 113 2.09 -3.22 19.89
N ARG A 114 2.62 -4.28 20.46
CA ARG A 114 2.04 -4.91 21.62
C ARG A 114 2.61 -4.28 22.88
N GLU A 115 1.72 -3.83 23.75
CA GLU A 115 2.12 -3.35 25.06
C GLU A 115 2.38 -4.53 25.99
N GLY A 116 3.39 -4.37 26.82
CA GLY A 116 3.70 -5.36 27.83
C GLY A 116 4.54 -6.54 27.36
N GLU A 117 4.88 -6.62 26.08
CA GLU A 117 5.83 -7.62 25.62
C GLU A 117 7.24 -7.13 25.90
N LYS A 118 7.93 -7.89 26.71
CA LYS A 118 9.36 -7.70 26.89
C LYS A 118 10.09 -8.65 25.97
N GLN A 119 10.90 -8.11 25.17
CA GLN A 119 11.81 -8.91 24.37
C GLN A 119 13.07 -9.23 25.13
#